data_a49489e8e26f7dfa0a18da79b74524ad
#
_entry.id   a49489e8e26f7dfa0a18da79b74524ad
#
_cell.length_a   1.000
_cell.length_b   1.000
_cell.length_c   1.000
_cell.angle_alpha   90.00
_cell.angle_beta   90.00
_cell.angle_gamma   90.00
#
_symmetry.space_group_name_H-M   'P 1'
#
loop_
_entity.id
_entity.type
_entity.pdbx_description
1 polymer ?
#
loop_
_entity_poly.entity_id
_entity_poly.type
_entity_poly.pdbx_seq_one_letter_code
_entity_poly.pdbx_strand_id
1 'polypeptide(L)'
;MNLETLKAEHPDLVQAIREEAIAEGATNERARIQAIEDIAVAGHEDLVNAAKFDGKTTAEALAVQILKADKARGAQMLKDRKSDAKALEGIESEGNEGLDPKAEAKAKLDAEMKAAIEAGARAFARK
;
A
#
# COMPACT_ATOMS: atom_id res chain seq x y z
N MET A 1 -30.08 39.59 30.74
CA MET A 1 -29.27 38.69 31.61
C MET A 1 -27.96 38.39 30.92
N ASN A 2 -26.86 38.66 31.55
CA ASN A 2 -25.53 38.29 31.06
C ASN A 2 -24.99 37.09 31.85
N LEU A 3 -23.84 36.52 31.43
CA LEU A 3 -23.27 35.32 32.05
C LEU A 3 -22.88 35.55 33.52
N GLU A 4 -22.44 36.75 33.89
CA GLU A 4 -22.04 37.08 35.26
C GLU A 4 -23.27 37.16 36.17
N THR A 5 -24.35 37.82 35.71
CA THR A 5 -25.63 37.89 36.42
C THR A 5 -26.20 36.49 36.63
N LEU A 6 -26.17 35.64 35.59
CA LEU A 6 -26.63 34.24 35.67
C LEU A 6 -25.85 33.43 36.70
N LYS A 7 -24.51 33.59 36.76
CA LYS A 7 -23.67 32.92 37.75
C LYS A 7 -23.94 33.39 39.19
N ALA A 8 -24.27 34.68 39.36
CA ALA A 8 -24.54 35.24 40.66
C ALA A 8 -25.94 34.90 41.20
N GLU A 9 -26.95 34.93 40.33
CA GLU A 9 -28.34 34.73 40.71
C GLU A 9 -28.79 33.25 40.69
N HIS A 10 -28.16 32.41 39.82
CA HIS A 10 -28.53 31.02 39.61
C HIS A 10 -27.30 30.08 39.58
N PRO A 11 -26.49 30.03 40.65
CA PRO A 11 -25.26 29.21 40.66
C PRO A 11 -25.55 27.71 40.45
N ASP A 12 -26.64 27.21 41.02
CA ASP A 12 -27.02 25.79 40.90
C ASP A 12 -27.37 25.40 39.43
N LEU A 13 -28.07 26.30 38.73
CA LEU A 13 -28.37 26.10 37.32
C LEU A 13 -27.12 26.12 36.43
N VAL A 14 -26.20 27.03 36.71
CA VAL A 14 -24.89 27.11 36.02
C VAL A 14 -24.07 25.84 36.26
N GLN A 15 -24.11 25.31 37.48
CA GLN A 15 -23.42 24.07 37.82
C GLN A 15 -24.04 22.88 37.09
N ALA A 16 -25.37 22.77 37.07
CA ALA A 16 -26.07 21.71 36.34
C ALA A 16 -25.78 21.74 34.83
N ILE A 17 -25.82 22.91 34.19
CA ILE A 17 -25.48 23.07 32.77
C ILE A 17 -24.02 22.65 32.50
N ARG A 18 -23.10 23.00 33.42
CA ARG A 18 -21.68 22.62 33.28
C ARG A 18 -21.47 21.11 33.37
N GLU A 19 -22.12 20.45 34.32
CA GLU A 19 -22.06 19.01 34.49
C GLU A 19 -22.63 18.27 33.28
N GLU A 20 -23.77 18.72 32.76
CA GLU A 20 -24.37 18.20 31.54
C GLU A 20 -23.44 18.38 30.32
N ALA A 21 -22.89 19.57 30.13
CA ALA A 21 -21.96 19.86 29.02
C ALA A 21 -20.68 19.02 29.10
N ILE A 22 -20.13 18.77 30.30
CA ILE A 22 -18.98 17.89 30.50
C ILE A 22 -19.33 16.46 30.16
N ALA A 23 -20.48 15.95 30.61
CA ALA A 23 -20.93 14.59 30.33
C ALA A 23 -21.18 14.36 28.84
N GLU A 24 -21.83 15.32 28.19
CA GLU A 24 -22.06 15.31 26.75
C GLU A 24 -20.74 15.36 25.96
N GLY A 25 -19.85 16.28 26.32
CA GLY A 25 -18.53 16.42 25.70
C GLY A 25 -17.69 15.14 25.83
N ALA A 26 -17.68 14.51 27.00
CA ALA A 26 -16.99 13.25 27.22
C ALA A 26 -17.60 12.10 26.39
N THR A 27 -18.90 12.06 26.23
CA THR A 27 -19.59 11.05 25.42
C THR A 27 -19.26 11.24 23.93
N ASN A 28 -19.36 12.47 23.45
CA ASN A 28 -19.04 12.81 22.06
C ASN A 28 -17.57 12.52 21.70
N GLU A 29 -16.66 12.84 22.63
CA GLU A 29 -15.23 12.57 22.40
C GLU A 29 -14.92 11.06 22.38
N ARG A 30 -15.53 10.27 23.26
CA ARG A 30 -15.41 8.80 23.20
C ARG A 30 -15.92 8.24 21.88
N ALA A 31 -17.06 8.71 21.41
CA ALA A 31 -17.62 8.27 20.13
C ALA A 31 -16.71 8.66 18.95
N ARG A 32 -16.11 9.86 18.99
CA ARG A 32 -15.13 10.32 18.00
C ARG A 32 -13.88 9.43 17.98
N ILE A 33 -13.31 9.14 19.14
CA ILE A 33 -12.13 8.27 19.27
C ILE A 33 -12.45 6.85 18.79
N GLN A 34 -13.60 6.32 19.16
CA GLN A 34 -14.06 5.01 18.70
C GLN A 34 -14.14 4.94 17.17
N ALA A 35 -14.79 5.93 16.56
CA ALA A 35 -14.88 5.99 15.10
C ALA A 35 -13.52 6.10 14.41
N ILE A 36 -12.54 6.79 15.01
CA ILE A 36 -11.16 6.84 14.54
C ILE A 36 -10.48 5.47 14.64
N GLU A 37 -10.69 4.75 15.73
CA GLU A 37 -10.15 3.40 15.92
C GLU A 37 -10.73 2.38 14.94
N ASP A 38 -12.02 2.48 14.66
CA ASP A 38 -12.72 1.59 13.72
C ASP A 38 -12.19 1.68 12.29
N ILE A 39 -11.62 2.82 11.90
CA ILE A 39 -11.00 3.04 10.58
C ILE A 39 -9.47 2.96 10.59
N ALA A 40 -8.86 2.65 11.73
CA ALA A 40 -7.41 2.57 11.85
C ALA A 40 -6.85 1.47 10.94
N VAL A 41 -5.84 1.81 10.14
CA VAL A 41 -5.16 0.91 9.20
C VAL A 41 -3.69 0.80 9.58
N ALA A 42 -3.15 -0.42 9.54
CA ALA A 42 -1.75 -0.67 9.80
C ALA A 42 -0.84 0.14 8.85
N GLY A 43 0.22 0.74 9.41
CA GLY A 43 1.15 1.60 8.67
C GLY A 43 0.77 3.09 8.65
N HIS A 44 -0.29 3.48 9.37
CA HIS A 44 -0.74 4.87 9.53
C HIS A 44 -0.96 5.24 11.00
N GLU A 45 -0.26 4.57 11.92
CA GLU A 45 -0.40 4.73 13.36
C GLU A 45 -0.16 6.19 13.81
N ASP A 46 0.79 6.89 13.16
CA ASP A 46 1.08 8.30 13.46
C ASP A 46 -0.10 9.21 13.13
N LEU A 47 -0.78 8.99 11.99
CA LEU A 47 -1.97 9.76 11.60
C LEU A 47 -3.15 9.46 12.54
N VAL A 48 -3.35 8.20 12.90
CA VAL A 48 -4.39 7.77 13.84
C VAL A 48 -4.16 8.41 15.21
N ASN A 49 -2.95 8.35 15.73
CA ASN A 49 -2.62 8.95 17.03
C ASN A 49 -2.76 10.47 16.99
N ALA A 50 -2.28 11.14 15.95
CA ALA A 50 -2.45 12.58 15.81
C ALA A 50 -3.94 12.98 15.81
N ALA A 51 -4.78 12.25 15.07
CA ALA A 51 -6.22 12.51 15.02
C ALA A 51 -6.94 12.26 16.36
N LYS A 52 -6.50 11.27 17.15
CA LYS A 52 -7.07 11.01 18.49
C LYS A 52 -6.79 12.14 19.47
N PHE A 53 -5.58 12.69 19.44
CA PHE A 53 -5.13 13.65 20.44
C PHE A 53 -5.33 15.12 20.05
N ASP A 54 -5.71 15.44 18.82
CA ASP A 54 -5.98 16.82 18.40
C ASP A 54 -7.35 17.34 18.82
N GLY A 55 -8.24 16.46 19.28
CA GLY A 55 -9.57 16.79 19.80
C GLY A 55 -10.56 17.32 18.76
N LYS A 56 -10.26 17.22 17.45
CA LYS A 56 -11.09 17.82 16.39
C LYS A 56 -11.16 17.04 15.08
N THR A 57 -10.16 16.24 14.75
CA THR A 57 -10.18 15.44 13.52
C THR A 57 -11.26 14.36 13.63
N THR A 58 -12.13 14.30 12.63
CA THR A 58 -13.17 13.26 12.55
C THR A 58 -12.63 12.01 11.83
N ALA A 59 -13.32 10.88 11.99
CA ALA A 59 -12.97 9.64 11.30
C ALA A 59 -12.93 9.81 9.77
N GLU A 60 -13.88 10.53 9.19
CA GLU A 60 -13.94 10.79 7.75
C GLU A 60 -12.75 11.63 7.28
N ALA A 61 -12.37 12.65 8.05
CA ALA A 61 -11.21 13.48 7.73
C ALA A 61 -9.90 12.66 7.78
N LEU A 62 -9.78 11.77 8.78
CA LEU A 62 -8.66 10.85 8.89
C LEU A 62 -8.63 9.85 7.72
N ALA A 63 -9.76 9.27 7.33
CA ALA A 63 -9.85 8.36 6.19
C ALA A 63 -9.32 9.01 4.90
N VAL A 64 -9.67 10.28 4.66
CA VAL A 64 -9.15 11.05 3.52
C VAL A 64 -7.63 11.26 3.61
N GLN A 65 -7.10 11.50 4.82
CA GLN A 65 -5.65 11.65 5.02
C GLN A 65 -4.90 10.34 4.74
N ILE A 66 -5.40 9.21 5.23
CA ILE A 66 -4.85 7.87 4.98
C ILE A 66 -4.84 7.59 3.48
N LEU A 67 -5.95 7.82 2.78
CA LEU A 67 -6.04 7.61 1.34
C LEU A 67 -5.04 8.46 0.54
N LYS A 68 -4.84 9.72 0.94
CA LYS A 68 -3.83 10.60 0.33
C LYS A 68 -2.40 10.10 0.58
N ALA A 69 -2.11 9.62 1.79
CA ALA A 69 -0.82 9.06 2.15
C ALA A 69 -0.52 7.78 1.34
N ASP A 70 -1.48 6.88 1.20
CA ASP A 70 -1.35 5.67 0.39
C ASP A 70 -1.14 5.96 -1.09
N LYS A 71 -1.87 6.93 -1.62
CA LYS A 71 -1.69 7.38 -3.01
C LYS A 71 -0.28 7.95 -3.24
N ALA A 72 0.23 8.74 -2.30
CA ALA A 72 1.59 9.29 -2.37
C ALA A 72 2.65 8.17 -2.30
N ARG A 73 2.48 7.21 -1.37
CA ARG A 73 3.35 6.03 -1.23
C ARG A 73 3.36 5.18 -2.51
N GLY A 74 2.19 4.90 -3.08
CA GLY A 74 2.06 4.17 -4.34
C GLY A 74 2.76 4.87 -5.51
N ALA A 75 2.62 6.18 -5.62
CA ALA A 75 3.30 6.98 -6.64
C ALA A 75 4.83 6.95 -6.49
N GLN A 76 5.33 6.98 -5.24
CA GLN A 76 6.76 6.85 -4.96
C GLN A 76 7.29 5.47 -5.32
N MET A 77 6.61 4.40 -4.91
CA MET A 77 6.99 3.03 -5.27
C MET A 77 7.04 2.79 -6.79
N LEU A 78 6.13 3.41 -7.56
CA LEU A 78 6.18 3.34 -9.02
C LEU A 78 7.40 4.07 -9.61
N LYS A 79 7.80 5.20 -9.04
CA LYS A 79 9.01 5.92 -9.45
C LYS A 79 10.26 5.10 -9.14
N ASP A 80 10.34 4.52 -7.94
CA ASP A 80 11.46 3.71 -7.51
C ASP A 80 11.62 2.47 -8.42
N ARG A 81 10.53 1.76 -8.72
CA ARG A 81 10.53 0.63 -9.67
C ARG A 81 10.98 1.03 -11.08
N LYS A 82 10.55 2.20 -11.57
CA LYS A 82 11.00 2.70 -12.88
C LYS A 82 12.49 3.04 -12.88
N SER A 83 12.99 3.59 -11.77
CA SER A 83 14.42 3.86 -11.59
C SER A 83 15.24 2.58 -11.57
N ASP A 84 14.77 1.58 -10.84
CA ASP A 84 15.42 0.26 -10.76
C ASP A 84 15.43 -0.47 -12.11
N ALA A 85 14.30 -0.45 -12.83
CA ALA A 85 14.22 -1.01 -14.17
C ALA A 85 15.19 -0.33 -15.15
N LYS A 86 15.30 1.00 -15.07
CA LYS A 86 16.24 1.76 -15.90
C LYS A 86 17.71 1.48 -15.56
N ALA A 87 18.02 1.23 -14.27
CA ALA A 87 19.35 0.81 -13.85
C ALA A 87 19.69 -0.59 -14.38
N LEU A 88 18.71 -1.48 -14.52
CA LEU A 88 18.88 -2.82 -15.11
C LEU A 88 19.03 -2.79 -16.64
N GLU A 89 18.42 -1.83 -17.35
CA GLU A 89 18.63 -1.63 -18.80
C GLU A 89 20.08 -1.24 -19.15
N GLY A 90 20.83 -0.65 -18.21
CA GLY A 90 22.25 -0.31 -18.37
C GLY A 90 23.20 -1.47 -18.06
N ILE A 91 22.71 -2.60 -17.57
CA ILE A 91 23.47 -3.83 -17.41
C ILE A 91 23.31 -4.62 -18.72
N GLU A 92 24.05 -4.23 -19.75
CA GLU A 92 24.28 -5.12 -20.86
C GLU A 92 24.85 -6.40 -20.27
N SER A 93 24.20 -7.50 -20.53
CA SER A 93 24.68 -8.85 -20.21
C SER A 93 25.93 -9.14 -21.06
N GLU A 94 27.05 -8.52 -20.69
CA GLU A 94 28.35 -9.01 -21.10
C GLU A 94 28.56 -10.37 -20.42
N GLY A 95 28.16 -11.42 -21.07
CA GLY A 95 28.51 -12.75 -20.57
C GLY A 95 27.48 -13.85 -20.75
N ASN A 96 26.57 -13.74 -21.67
CA ASN A 96 25.82 -14.93 -22.09
C ASN A 96 25.88 -15.14 -23.63
N GLU A 97 27.05 -14.98 -24.20
CA GLU A 97 27.39 -15.65 -25.46
C GLU A 97 27.57 -17.14 -25.17
N GLY A 98 26.51 -17.85 -25.34
CA GLY A 98 26.55 -19.29 -25.33
C GLY A 98 25.91 -19.90 -24.10
N LEU A 99 24.62 -19.99 -24.11
CA LEU A 99 23.83 -21.10 -23.58
C LEU A 99 22.37 -20.70 -23.62
N ASP A 100 21.82 -20.58 -24.80
CA ASP A 100 20.39 -20.81 -24.95
C ASP A 100 20.22 -22.34 -24.96
N PRO A 101 19.81 -22.97 -23.84
CA PRO A 101 19.66 -24.43 -23.76
C PRO A 101 18.65 -24.94 -24.77
N LYS A 102 17.83 -24.07 -25.33
CA LYS A 102 16.86 -24.34 -26.36
C LYS A 102 17.49 -24.39 -27.76
N ALA A 103 18.52 -23.57 -27.99
CA ALA A 103 19.28 -23.57 -29.23
C ALA A 103 20.18 -24.80 -29.34
N GLU A 104 20.85 -25.20 -28.23
CA GLU A 104 21.65 -26.44 -28.19
C GLU A 104 20.79 -27.71 -28.33
N ALA A 105 19.65 -27.75 -27.65
CA ALA A 105 18.71 -28.88 -27.77
C ALA A 105 18.17 -29.01 -29.19
N LYS A 106 17.87 -27.90 -29.86
CA LYS A 106 17.44 -27.90 -31.27
C LYS A 106 18.54 -28.32 -32.22
N ALA A 107 19.78 -27.86 -32.03
CA ALA A 107 20.92 -28.23 -32.84
C ALA A 107 21.25 -29.73 -32.71
N LYS A 108 21.16 -30.32 -31.52
CA LYS A 108 21.31 -31.75 -31.27
C LYS A 108 20.21 -32.56 -31.95
N LEU A 109 18.96 -32.15 -31.86
CA LEU A 109 17.82 -32.80 -32.48
C LEU A 109 17.92 -32.79 -34.01
N ASP A 110 18.30 -31.65 -34.59
CA ASP A 110 18.50 -31.53 -36.05
C ASP A 110 19.66 -32.38 -36.54
N ALA A 111 20.75 -32.53 -35.80
CA ALA A 111 21.88 -33.39 -36.11
C ALA A 111 21.49 -34.90 -36.04
N GLU A 112 20.74 -35.30 -35.01
CA GLU A 112 20.27 -36.69 -34.88
C GLU A 112 19.27 -37.04 -35.97
N MET A 113 18.34 -36.16 -36.31
CA MET A 113 17.41 -36.38 -37.44
C MET A 113 18.13 -36.52 -38.77
N LYS A 114 19.15 -35.69 -39.04
CA LYS A 114 19.94 -35.77 -40.27
C LYS A 114 20.73 -37.07 -40.35
N ALA A 115 21.34 -37.51 -39.25
CA ALA A 115 22.04 -38.80 -39.18
C ALA A 115 21.10 -40.00 -39.40
N ALA A 116 19.89 -39.96 -38.84
CA ALA A 116 18.89 -41.01 -39.05
C ALA A 116 18.40 -41.10 -40.51
N ILE A 117 18.20 -39.96 -41.16
CA ILE A 117 17.83 -39.88 -42.58
C ILE A 117 18.93 -40.45 -43.47
N GLU A 118 20.20 -40.11 -43.22
CA GLU A 118 21.36 -40.64 -43.98
C GLU A 118 21.55 -42.15 -43.77
N ALA A 119 21.35 -42.63 -42.55
CA ALA A 119 21.42 -44.06 -42.24
C ALA A 119 20.28 -44.85 -42.96
N GLY A 120 19.06 -44.29 -42.97
CA GLY A 120 17.93 -44.87 -43.72
C GLY A 120 18.16 -44.91 -45.22
N ALA A 121 18.70 -43.85 -45.80
CA ALA A 121 19.02 -43.77 -47.22
C ALA A 121 20.11 -44.79 -47.63
N ARG A 122 21.13 -45.02 -46.80
CA ARG A 122 22.16 -46.06 -47.05
C ARG A 122 21.61 -47.47 -46.95
N ALA A 123 20.65 -47.73 -46.08
CA ALA A 123 19.99 -49.00 -45.95
C ALA A 123 19.16 -49.33 -47.19
N PHE A 124 18.56 -48.33 -47.83
CA PHE A 124 17.75 -48.52 -49.06
C PHE A 124 18.60 -48.67 -50.33
N ALA A 125 19.81 -48.15 -50.38
CA ALA A 125 20.70 -48.24 -51.53
C ALA A 125 21.46 -49.58 -51.62
N ARG A 126 21.30 -50.47 -50.63
CA ARG A 126 21.96 -51.81 -50.61
C ARG A 126 21.08 -52.96 -51.07
N LYS A 127 19.92 -52.70 -51.61
CA LYS A 127 19.08 -53.70 -52.32
C LYS A 127 19.09 -53.44 -53.79
#